data_1071b4494dd0a0569be7fb62ab740412
#
_entry.id   1071b4494dd0a0569be7fb62ab740412
#
_cell.length_a   1.000
_cell.length_b   1.000
_cell.length_c   1.000
_cell.angle_alpha   90.00
_cell.angle_beta   90.00
_cell.angle_gamma   90.00
#
_symmetry.space_group_name_H-M   'P 1'
#
loop_
_entity.id
_entity.type
_entity.pdbx_description
1 polymer ?
#
loop_
_entity_poly.entity_id
_entity_poly.type
_entity_poly.pdbx_seq_one_letter_code
_entity_poly.pdbx_strand_id
1 'polypeptide(L)'
;MKKYKRLLLMAGLVTLVFVLSACGTAPVSESSTGIWDRYIVYYFAQAIKFLSLGGSVGIGIILFTLVIRIILLPLMHFQTKSMRKTQELQPQLKALQQKYSSKDPETQRLFREEQQRLYAENNVNPYIGCLPLLVQLPIMMALYQAISRVPELKEGTFLWLSLDKPDPYLILPILAAVFTFASTYLSSMSQLETNASLKIMNYVMPAHA
;
A
#
# COMPACT_ATOMS: atom_id res chain seq x y z
N MET A 1 -3.01 23.54 14.31
CA MET A 1 -4.16 22.73 13.84
C MET A 1 -4.64 23.09 12.41
N LYS A 2 -4.78 24.35 12.02
CA LYS A 2 -5.24 24.74 10.65
C LYS A 2 -4.26 24.34 9.52
N LYS A 3 -2.94 24.37 9.74
CA LYS A 3 -1.93 23.97 8.72
C LYS A 3 -2.00 22.49 8.36
N TYR A 4 -2.15 21.60 9.34
CA TYR A 4 -2.25 20.15 9.09
C TYR A 4 -3.55 19.75 8.36
N LYS A 5 -4.68 20.40 8.68
CA LYS A 5 -5.93 20.19 7.93
C LYS A 5 -5.79 20.57 6.46
N ARG A 6 -5.12 21.68 6.18
CA ARG A 6 -4.85 22.11 4.78
C ARG A 6 -3.91 21.14 4.08
N LEU A 7 -2.87 20.67 4.76
CA LEU A 7 -1.93 19.68 4.20
C LEU A 7 -2.63 18.35 3.88
N LEU A 8 -3.49 17.85 4.78
CA LEU A 8 -4.29 16.64 4.56
C LEU A 8 -5.32 16.84 3.43
N LEU A 9 -5.95 17.99 3.34
CA LEU A 9 -6.87 18.31 2.24
C LEU A 9 -6.12 18.38 0.91
N MET A 10 -4.96 19.01 0.87
CA MET A 10 -4.14 19.07 -0.33
C MET A 10 -3.61 17.69 -0.74
N ALA A 11 -3.15 16.88 0.20
CA ALA A 11 -2.75 15.50 -0.06
C ALA A 11 -3.92 14.66 -0.58
N GLY A 12 -5.10 14.78 0.02
CA GLY A 12 -6.32 14.12 -0.44
C GLY A 12 -6.76 14.58 -1.82
N LEU A 13 -6.65 15.88 -2.12
CA LEU A 13 -6.99 16.43 -3.42
C LEU A 13 -5.99 15.99 -4.50
N VAL A 14 -4.72 15.97 -4.18
CA VAL A 14 -3.67 15.44 -5.07
C VAL A 14 -3.90 13.95 -5.35
N THR A 15 -4.19 13.16 -4.32
CA THR A 15 -4.51 11.73 -4.49
C THR A 15 -5.76 11.54 -5.35
N LEU A 16 -6.81 12.36 -5.13
CA LEU A 16 -8.03 12.33 -5.92
C LEU A 16 -7.77 12.67 -7.39
N VAL A 17 -6.97 13.70 -7.67
CA VAL A 17 -6.57 14.08 -9.04
C VAL A 17 -5.78 12.95 -9.70
N PHE A 18 -4.87 12.30 -8.99
CA PHE A 18 -4.13 11.14 -9.50
C PHE A 18 -5.08 9.97 -9.81
N VAL A 19 -6.03 9.66 -8.94
CA VAL A 19 -7.01 8.60 -9.16
C VAL A 19 -7.92 8.91 -10.37
N LEU A 20 -8.39 10.14 -10.49
CA LEU A 20 -9.23 10.55 -11.62
C LEU A 20 -8.47 10.57 -12.95
N SER A 21 -7.19 10.95 -12.93
CA SER A 21 -6.33 10.91 -14.13
C SER A 21 -5.98 9.48 -14.57
N ALA A 22 -6.10 8.51 -13.67
CA ALA A 22 -5.77 7.11 -13.90
C ALA A 22 -6.88 6.30 -14.57
N CYS A 23 -8.08 6.86 -14.77
CA CYS A 23 -9.23 6.17 -15.39
C CYS A 23 -9.18 6.11 -16.92
N GLY A 24 -8.05 6.45 -17.56
CA GLY A 24 -7.89 6.32 -19.01
C GLY A 24 -7.84 4.87 -19.47
N THR A 25 -8.58 4.52 -20.51
CA THR A 25 -8.55 3.20 -21.16
C THR A 25 -7.76 3.16 -22.46
N ALA A 26 -7.32 4.33 -22.96
CA ALA A 26 -6.55 4.44 -24.19
C ALA A 26 -5.16 3.78 -24.04
N PRO A 27 -4.62 3.18 -25.13
CA PRO A 27 -3.26 2.67 -25.12
C PRO A 27 -2.24 3.75 -24.74
N VAL A 28 -1.24 3.38 -23.95
CA VAL A 28 -0.17 4.30 -23.53
C VAL A 28 1.01 4.20 -24.49
N SER A 29 1.44 5.36 -24.98
CA SER A 29 2.59 5.50 -25.89
C SER A 29 3.41 6.74 -25.52
N GLU A 30 4.54 6.92 -26.16
CA GLU A 30 5.39 8.11 -26.01
C GLU A 30 4.64 9.42 -26.31
N SER A 31 3.65 9.36 -27.21
CA SER A 31 2.82 10.50 -27.61
C SER A 31 1.64 10.78 -26.69
N SER A 32 1.47 10.03 -25.60
CA SER A 32 0.38 10.26 -24.64
C SER A 32 0.47 11.65 -24.02
N THR A 33 -0.65 12.36 -23.96
CA THR A 33 -0.71 13.78 -23.53
C THR A 33 -0.83 13.93 -22.01
N GLY A 34 -1.24 12.89 -21.28
CA GLY A 34 -1.38 12.91 -19.83
C GLY A 34 -0.02 12.84 -19.12
N ILE A 35 0.20 13.71 -18.12
CA ILE A 35 1.44 13.70 -17.31
C ILE A 35 1.66 12.32 -16.67
N TRP A 36 0.59 11.72 -16.14
CA TRP A 36 0.63 10.39 -15.55
C TRP A 36 1.01 9.31 -16.57
N ASP A 37 0.33 9.27 -17.69
CA ASP A 37 0.53 8.28 -18.74
C ASP A 37 1.93 8.38 -19.36
N ARG A 38 2.37 9.61 -19.67
CA ARG A 38 3.64 9.88 -20.33
C ARG A 38 4.86 9.68 -19.43
N TYR A 39 4.81 10.17 -18.18
CA TYR A 39 5.99 10.20 -17.31
C TYR A 39 6.04 9.06 -16.30
N ILE A 40 4.93 8.42 -16.00
CA ILE A 40 4.91 7.32 -15.02
C ILE A 40 4.61 6.00 -15.73
N VAL A 41 3.44 5.84 -16.33
CA VAL A 41 3.01 4.56 -16.90
C VAL A 41 3.92 4.12 -18.06
N TYR A 42 4.26 5.04 -18.94
CA TYR A 42 5.15 4.77 -20.07
C TYR A 42 6.54 4.31 -19.61
N TYR A 43 7.16 5.03 -18.68
CA TYR A 43 8.48 4.67 -18.18
C TYR A 43 8.47 3.38 -17.34
N PHE A 44 7.39 3.09 -16.61
CA PHE A 44 7.22 1.80 -15.97
C PHE A 44 7.19 0.67 -17.00
N ALA A 45 6.43 0.84 -18.07
CA ALA A 45 6.38 -0.14 -19.15
C ALA A 45 7.74 -0.34 -19.82
N GLN A 46 8.48 0.72 -20.11
CA GLN A 46 9.82 0.63 -20.71
C GLN A 46 10.81 -0.07 -19.76
N ALA A 47 10.76 0.24 -18.46
CA ALA A 47 11.62 -0.41 -17.47
C ALA A 47 11.33 -1.91 -17.36
N ILE A 48 10.05 -2.31 -17.38
CA ILE A 48 9.66 -3.73 -17.37
C ILE A 48 10.15 -4.42 -18.65
N LYS A 49 9.97 -3.82 -19.83
CA LYS A 49 10.47 -4.35 -21.11
C LYS A 49 11.98 -4.54 -21.07
N PHE A 50 12.71 -3.54 -20.62
CA PHE A 50 14.17 -3.60 -20.49
C PHE A 50 14.61 -4.74 -19.57
N LEU A 51 13.96 -4.87 -18.42
CA LEU A 51 14.27 -5.93 -17.44
C LEU A 51 13.77 -7.32 -17.85
N SER A 52 12.90 -7.42 -18.84
CA SER A 52 12.48 -8.71 -19.41
C SER A 52 13.61 -9.40 -20.19
N LEU A 53 14.68 -8.69 -20.53
CA LEU A 53 15.89 -9.22 -21.20
C LEU A 53 15.58 -10.06 -22.48
N GLY A 54 14.51 -9.72 -23.18
CA GLY A 54 14.03 -10.47 -24.34
C GLY A 54 13.32 -11.80 -24.01
N GLY A 55 13.09 -12.06 -22.72
CA GLY A 55 12.38 -13.25 -22.21
C GLY A 55 10.94 -12.96 -21.81
N SER A 56 10.47 -13.64 -20.77
CA SER A 56 9.11 -13.49 -20.25
C SER A 56 8.88 -12.13 -19.59
N VAL A 57 7.77 -11.47 -19.93
CA VAL A 57 7.33 -10.22 -19.29
C VAL A 57 7.18 -10.38 -17.78
N GLY A 58 6.76 -11.55 -17.31
CA GLY A 58 6.65 -11.84 -15.90
C GLY A 58 7.99 -11.74 -15.15
N ILE A 59 9.09 -12.15 -15.75
CA ILE A 59 10.44 -11.97 -15.19
C ILE A 59 10.75 -10.46 -15.10
N GLY A 60 10.42 -9.68 -16.14
CA GLY A 60 10.57 -8.22 -16.13
C GLY A 60 9.80 -7.56 -14.97
N ILE A 61 8.57 -7.99 -14.71
CA ILE A 61 7.76 -7.51 -13.59
C ILE A 61 8.40 -7.84 -12.23
N ILE A 62 8.93 -9.06 -12.07
CA ILE A 62 9.60 -9.47 -10.83
C ILE A 62 10.85 -8.62 -10.60
N LEU A 63 11.73 -8.50 -11.60
CA LEU A 63 12.95 -7.71 -11.50
C LEU A 63 12.66 -6.23 -11.27
N PHE A 64 11.68 -5.66 -11.97
CA PHE A 64 11.23 -4.30 -11.74
C PHE A 64 10.73 -4.08 -10.30
N THR A 65 9.94 -5.02 -9.79
CA THR A 65 9.46 -4.97 -8.40
C THR A 65 10.61 -5.01 -7.40
N LEU A 66 11.62 -5.84 -7.63
CA LEU A 66 12.82 -5.90 -6.78
C LEU A 66 13.58 -4.58 -6.80
N VAL A 67 13.78 -3.97 -7.98
CA VAL A 67 14.46 -2.66 -8.11
C VAL A 67 13.70 -1.59 -7.33
N ILE A 68 12.38 -1.50 -7.50
CA ILE A 68 11.55 -0.54 -6.75
C ILE A 68 11.65 -0.79 -5.24
N ARG A 69 11.65 -2.05 -4.77
CA ARG A 69 11.81 -2.39 -3.36
C ARG A 69 13.16 -1.95 -2.81
N ILE A 70 14.23 -2.12 -3.57
CA ILE A 70 15.58 -1.66 -3.18
C ILE A 70 15.63 -0.14 -3.06
N ILE A 71 15.05 0.59 -4.03
CA ILE A 71 14.98 2.05 -3.97
C ILE A 71 14.18 2.54 -2.76
N LEU A 72 13.11 1.82 -2.39
CA LEU A 72 12.26 2.16 -1.25
C LEU A 72 12.79 1.68 0.11
N LEU A 73 13.87 0.89 0.16
CA LEU A 73 14.44 0.37 1.42
C LEU A 73 14.66 1.43 2.50
N PRO A 74 15.30 2.58 2.22
CA PRO A 74 15.51 3.59 3.25
C PRO A 74 14.20 4.14 3.82
N LEU A 75 13.20 4.33 2.96
CA LEU A 75 11.87 4.77 3.39
C LEU A 75 11.18 3.72 4.25
N MET A 76 11.26 2.44 3.86
CA MET A 76 10.70 1.32 4.62
C MET A 76 11.37 1.16 5.98
N HIS A 77 12.69 1.36 6.08
CA HIS A 77 13.40 1.32 7.35
C HIS A 77 12.90 2.42 8.30
N PHE A 78 12.75 3.65 7.81
CA PHE A 78 12.19 4.76 8.58
C PHE A 78 10.76 4.46 9.06
N GLN A 79 9.90 3.92 8.19
CA GLN A 79 8.54 3.52 8.53
C GLN A 79 8.51 2.45 9.62
N THR A 80 9.32 1.39 9.47
CA THR A 80 9.38 0.29 10.45
C THR A 80 9.82 0.77 11.82
N LYS A 81 10.80 1.67 11.88
CA LYS A 81 11.25 2.29 13.14
C LYS A 81 10.13 3.07 13.83
N SER A 82 9.36 3.85 13.05
CA SER A 82 8.22 4.60 13.59
C SER A 82 7.08 3.69 14.05
N MET A 83 6.79 2.62 13.30
CA MET A 83 5.79 1.65 13.68
C MET A 83 6.13 0.92 14.99
N ARG A 84 7.39 0.56 15.20
CA ARG A 84 7.85 -0.04 16.47
C ARG A 84 7.58 0.88 17.66
N LYS A 85 7.91 2.17 17.55
CA LYS A 85 7.59 3.15 18.60
C LYS A 85 6.08 3.24 18.89
N THR A 86 5.25 3.17 17.84
CA THR A 86 3.79 3.16 18.01
C THR A 86 3.33 1.89 18.73
N GLN A 87 3.95 0.73 18.45
CA GLN A 87 3.66 -0.54 19.14
C GLN A 87 4.04 -0.51 20.61
N GLU A 88 5.16 0.11 20.96
CA GLU A 88 5.59 0.29 22.35
C GLU A 88 4.60 1.12 23.19
N LEU A 89 3.83 2.01 22.54
CA LEU A 89 2.79 2.80 23.18
C LEU A 89 1.44 2.07 23.31
N GLN A 90 1.27 0.91 22.69
CA GLN A 90 -0.01 0.16 22.72
C GLN A 90 -0.53 -0.14 24.13
N PRO A 91 0.29 -0.58 25.12
CA PRO A 91 -0.21 -0.82 26.46
C PRO A 91 -0.75 0.46 27.13
N GLN A 92 -0.11 1.61 26.91
CA GLN A 92 -0.57 2.89 27.44
C GLN A 92 -1.88 3.35 26.76
N LEU A 93 -2.00 3.13 25.43
CA LEU A 93 -3.24 3.41 24.69
C LEU A 93 -4.40 2.53 25.16
N LYS A 94 -4.15 1.25 25.46
CA LYS A 94 -5.16 0.36 26.03
C LYS A 94 -5.62 0.83 27.43
N ALA A 95 -4.70 1.21 28.29
CA ALA A 95 -5.03 1.77 29.61
C ALA A 95 -5.86 3.05 29.48
N LEU A 96 -5.49 3.93 28.53
CA LEU A 96 -6.24 5.13 28.24
C LEU A 96 -7.67 4.83 27.74
N GLN A 97 -7.82 3.83 26.85
CA GLN A 97 -9.11 3.39 26.33
C GLN A 97 -10.00 2.81 27.43
N GLN A 98 -9.42 2.08 28.38
CA GLN A 98 -10.16 1.56 29.55
C GLN A 98 -10.61 2.69 30.48
N LYS A 99 -9.73 3.69 30.70
CA LYS A 99 -10.05 4.87 31.53
C LYS A 99 -11.20 5.70 30.95
N TYR A 100 -11.27 5.82 29.62
CA TYR A 100 -12.29 6.58 28.89
C TYR A 100 -13.24 5.66 28.12
N SER A 101 -13.78 4.64 28.79
CA SER A 101 -14.62 3.61 28.16
C SER A 101 -16.04 4.06 27.82
N SER A 102 -16.52 5.17 28.38
CA SER A 102 -17.84 5.72 28.08
C SER A 102 -17.95 6.20 26.64
N LYS A 103 -19.13 6.02 26.03
CA LYS A 103 -19.42 6.40 24.65
C LYS A 103 -19.98 7.83 24.52
N ASP A 104 -20.08 8.57 25.61
CA ASP A 104 -20.56 9.95 25.57
C ASP A 104 -19.58 10.87 24.82
N PRO A 105 -20.08 11.94 24.16
CA PRO A 105 -19.26 12.81 23.30
C PRO A 105 -18.12 13.49 24.05
N GLU A 106 -18.31 13.80 25.33
CA GLU A 106 -17.31 14.49 26.14
C GLU A 106 -16.16 13.57 26.51
N THR A 107 -16.45 12.35 26.98
CA THR A 107 -15.43 11.31 27.25
C THR A 107 -14.65 10.96 25.98
N GLN A 108 -15.30 10.88 24.83
CA GLN A 108 -14.64 10.64 23.56
C GLN A 108 -13.73 11.80 23.12
N ARG A 109 -14.09 13.03 23.48
CA ARG A 109 -13.22 14.21 23.24
C ARG A 109 -11.97 14.15 24.12
N LEU A 110 -12.16 13.90 25.43
CA LEU A 110 -11.04 13.76 26.37
C LEU A 110 -10.10 12.62 26.00
N PHE A 111 -10.64 11.48 25.58
CA PHE A 111 -9.85 10.35 25.07
C PHE A 111 -8.96 10.78 23.89
N ARG A 112 -9.51 11.49 22.91
CA ARG A 112 -8.74 11.97 21.74
C ARG A 112 -7.68 12.99 22.11
N GLU A 113 -7.96 13.90 23.04
CA GLU A 113 -7.01 14.89 23.52
C GLU A 113 -5.82 14.21 24.25
N GLU A 114 -6.10 13.28 25.15
CA GLU A 114 -5.07 12.52 25.89
C GLU A 114 -4.28 11.60 24.97
N GLN A 115 -4.93 10.97 23.99
CA GLN A 115 -4.25 10.16 22.98
C GLN A 115 -3.29 10.99 22.13
N GLN A 116 -3.70 12.18 21.68
CA GLN A 116 -2.83 13.08 20.93
C GLN A 116 -1.65 13.57 21.79
N ARG A 117 -1.92 13.85 23.07
CA ARG A 117 -0.88 14.22 24.02
C ARG A 117 0.14 13.10 24.21
N LEU A 118 -0.33 11.87 24.39
CA LEU A 118 0.53 10.70 24.53
C LEU A 118 1.46 10.51 23.31
N TYR A 119 0.93 10.67 22.09
CA TYR A 119 1.73 10.61 20.88
C TYR A 119 2.74 11.76 20.80
N ALA A 120 2.34 12.97 21.16
CA ALA A 120 3.22 14.16 21.14
C ALA A 120 4.38 14.03 22.14
N GLU A 121 4.09 13.60 23.37
CA GLU A 121 5.11 13.42 24.43
C GLU A 121 6.16 12.36 24.06
N ASN A 122 5.77 11.33 23.31
CA ASN A 122 6.66 10.26 22.87
C ASN A 122 7.27 10.52 21.48
N ASN A 123 7.03 11.67 20.86
CA ASN A 123 7.48 12.00 19.50
C ASN A 123 7.08 10.93 18.47
N VAL A 124 5.87 10.39 18.59
CA VAL A 124 5.31 9.40 17.69
C VAL A 124 4.25 10.03 16.80
N ASN A 125 4.38 9.80 15.50
CA ASN A 125 3.37 10.23 14.54
C ASN A 125 2.55 9.02 14.07
N PRO A 126 1.28 8.89 14.47
CA PRO A 126 0.45 7.74 14.10
C PRO A 126 0.18 7.65 12.59
N TYR A 127 0.29 8.77 11.86
CA TYR A 127 0.06 8.80 10.40
C TYR A 127 1.15 8.11 9.59
N ILE A 128 2.33 7.88 10.16
CA ILE A 128 3.42 7.16 9.48
C ILE A 128 3.05 5.69 9.25
N GLY A 129 2.14 5.13 10.04
CA GLY A 129 1.63 3.76 9.85
C GLY A 129 0.86 3.55 8.53
N CYS A 130 0.21 4.58 7.98
CA CYS A 130 -0.49 4.50 6.70
C CYS A 130 0.35 4.96 5.50
N LEU A 131 1.56 5.47 5.73
CA LEU A 131 2.46 5.92 4.66
C LEU A 131 2.79 4.83 3.62
N PRO A 132 3.01 3.53 4.00
CA PRO A 132 3.20 2.47 3.03
C PRO A 132 2.06 2.35 2.03
N LEU A 133 0.84 2.48 2.48
CA LEU A 133 -0.34 2.43 1.61
C LEU A 133 -0.37 3.59 0.62
N LEU A 134 -0.07 4.82 1.08
CA LEU A 134 -0.05 6.01 0.24
C LEU A 134 1.03 5.94 -0.85
N VAL A 135 2.18 5.33 -0.56
CA VAL A 135 3.25 5.12 -1.54
C VAL A 135 2.92 3.94 -2.46
N GLN A 136 2.33 2.87 -1.93
CA GLN A 136 2.05 1.65 -2.69
C GLN A 136 0.95 1.83 -3.73
N LEU A 137 -0.12 2.65 -3.39
CA LEU A 137 -1.27 2.82 -4.30
C LEU A 137 -0.87 3.39 -5.67
N PRO A 138 -0.13 4.50 -5.79
CA PRO A 138 0.31 5.01 -7.09
C PRO A 138 1.18 4.01 -7.87
N ILE A 139 2.06 3.28 -7.17
CA ILE A 139 2.93 2.28 -7.80
C ILE A 139 2.10 1.12 -8.37
N MET A 140 1.15 0.60 -7.60
CA MET A 140 0.25 -0.47 -8.06
C MET A 140 -0.62 -0.02 -9.23
N MET A 141 -1.13 1.21 -9.20
CA MET A 141 -1.91 1.76 -10.31
C MET A 141 -1.08 1.92 -11.57
N ALA A 142 0.14 2.45 -11.46
CA ALA A 142 1.04 2.61 -12.59
C ALA A 142 1.43 1.24 -13.20
N LEU A 143 1.72 0.26 -12.34
CA LEU A 143 2.06 -1.10 -12.77
C LEU A 143 0.88 -1.77 -13.48
N TYR A 144 -0.32 -1.70 -12.89
CA TYR A 144 -1.53 -2.25 -13.50
C TYR A 144 -1.82 -1.62 -14.85
N GLN A 145 -1.70 -0.29 -14.97
CA GLN A 145 -1.92 0.41 -16.23
C GLN A 145 -0.83 0.12 -17.27
N ALA A 146 0.43 0.00 -16.85
CA ALA A 146 1.51 -0.39 -17.75
C ALA A 146 1.22 -1.77 -18.38
N ILE A 147 0.82 -2.75 -17.57
CA ILE A 147 0.53 -4.10 -18.04
C ILE A 147 -0.75 -4.14 -18.89
N SER A 148 -1.81 -3.44 -18.49
CA SER A 148 -3.13 -3.54 -19.15
C SER A 148 -3.26 -2.67 -20.39
N ARG A 149 -2.50 -1.57 -20.50
CA ARG A 149 -2.66 -0.55 -21.56
C ARG A 149 -1.51 -0.49 -22.56
N VAL A 150 -0.38 -1.16 -22.28
CA VAL A 150 0.72 -1.29 -23.23
C VAL A 150 0.62 -2.66 -23.91
N PRO A 151 0.36 -2.71 -25.25
CA PRO A 151 0.05 -3.96 -25.93
C PRO A 151 1.11 -5.05 -25.75
N GLU A 152 2.38 -4.69 -25.83
CA GLU A 152 3.49 -5.66 -25.73
C GLU A 152 3.61 -6.28 -24.33
N LEU A 153 3.17 -5.58 -23.28
CA LEU A 153 3.13 -6.13 -21.92
C LEU A 153 1.86 -6.94 -21.69
N LYS A 154 0.74 -6.49 -22.25
CA LYS A 154 -0.56 -7.16 -22.11
C LYS A 154 -0.55 -8.56 -22.76
N GLU A 155 0.06 -8.68 -23.94
CA GLU A 155 0.22 -9.95 -24.67
C GLU A 155 1.36 -10.81 -24.10
N GLY A 156 2.06 -10.33 -23.08
CA GLY A 156 3.14 -11.03 -22.44
C GLY A 156 2.71 -12.31 -21.74
N THR A 157 3.64 -13.24 -21.60
CA THR A 157 3.42 -14.52 -20.91
C THR A 157 4.29 -14.63 -19.67
N PHE A 158 3.81 -15.38 -18.69
CA PHE A 158 4.57 -15.77 -17.51
C PHE A 158 4.24 -17.22 -17.15
N LEU A 159 5.23 -18.11 -17.21
CA LEU A 159 5.04 -19.56 -17.02
C LEU A 159 3.97 -20.09 -18.00
N TRP A 160 2.83 -20.51 -17.48
CA TRP A 160 1.65 -20.98 -18.23
C TRP A 160 0.58 -19.91 -18.46
N LEU A 161 0.81 -18.68 -17.99
CA LEU A 161 -0.16 -17.61 -17.98
C LEU A 161 0.05 -16.66 -19.16
N SER A 162 -1.05 -16.23 -19.77
CA SER A 162 -1.13 -15.00 -20.54
C SER A 162 -1.58 -13.89 -19.61
N LEU A 163 -0.87 -12.76 -19.59
CA LEU A 163 -1.18 -11.65 -18.68
C LEU A 163 -2.51 -10.95 -19.00
N ASP A 164 -3.07 -11.23 -20.18
CA ASP A 164 -4.37 -10.73 -20.63
C ASP A 164 -5.57 -11.56 -20.12
N LYS A 165 -5.32 -12.74 -19.53
CA LYS A 165 -6.36 -13.68 -19.11
C LYS A 165 -6.23 -14.09 -17.64
N PRO A 166 -7.34 -14.42 -16.97
CA PRO A 166 -7.30 -15.00 -15.64
C PRO A 166 -6.50 -16.32 -15.63
N ASP A 167 -5.89 -16.63 -14.49
CA ASP A 167 -5.18 -17.91 -14.31
C ASP A 167 -6.17 -19.09 -14.40
N PRO A 168 -6.06 -19.96 -15.42
CA PRO A 168 -6.98 -21.06 -15.61
C PRO A 168 -6.94 -22.09 -14.48
N TYR A 169 -5.83 -22.18 -13.75
CA TYR A 169 -5.64 -23.13 -12.66
C TYR A 169 -5.84 -22.49 -11.27
N LEU A 170 -6.04 -21.19 -11.19
CA LEU A 170 -6.15 -20.42 -9.93
C LEU A 170 -4.94 -20.63 -8.97
N ILE A 171 -3.80 -21.08 -9.49
CA ILE A 171 -2.61 -21.35 -8.69
C ILE A 171 -2.03 -20.06 -8.12
N LEU A 172 -1.88 -19.02 -8.94
CA LEU A 172 -1.32 -17.74 -8.48
C LEU A 172 -2.20 -17.02 -7.44
N PRO A 173 -3.53 -16.92 -7.61
CA PRO A 173 -4.41 -16.39 -6.57
C PRO A 173 -4.32 -17.17 -5.26
N ILE A 174 -4.29 -18.51 -5.31
CA ILE A 174 -4.17 -19.35 -4.11
C ILE A 174 -2.81 -19.13 -3.44
N LEU A 175 -1.71 -19.13 -4.20
CA LEU A 175 -0.39 -18.82 -3.65
C LEU A 175 -0.34 -17.42 -3.02
N ALA A 176 -0.89 -16.41 -3.69
CA ALA A 176 -0.98 -15.05 -3.15
C ALA A 176 -1.75 -15.02 -1.83
N ALA A 177 -2.89 -15.70 -1.76
CA ALA A 177 -3.68 -15.81 -0.53
C ALA A 177 -2.90 -16.49 0.60
N VAL A 178 -2.22 -17.62 0.32
CA VAL A 178 -1.42 -18.36 1.31
C VAL A 178 -0.26 -17.50 1.83
N PHE A 179 0.50 -16.85 0.94
CA PHE A 179 1.61 -15.99 1.34
C PHE A 179 1.13 -14.75 2.11
N THR A 180 0.02 -14.13 1.72
CA THR A 180 -0.58 -13.00 2.42
C THR A 180 -1.02 -13.42 3.81
N PHE A 181 -1.70 -14.57 3.93
CA PHE A 181 -2.10 -15.12 5.23
C PHE A 181 -0.88 -15.42 6.12
N ALA A 182 0.13 -16.11 5.60
CA ALA A 182 1.34 -16.42 6.36
C ALA A 182 2.06 -15.14 6.82
N SER A 183 2.23 -14.15 5.95
CA SER A 183 2.85 -12.87 6.26
C SER A 183 2.07 -12.10 7.34
N THR A 184 0.75 -12.06 7.22
CA THR A 184 -0.12 -11.38 8.19
C THR A 184 -0.13 -12.11 9.54
N TYR A 185 -0.14 -13.44 9.51
CA TYR A 185 -0.07 -14.27 10.71
C TYR A 185 1.25 -14.07 11.47
N LEU A 186 2.39 -14.11 10.77
CA LEU A 186 3.71 -13.84 11.36
C LEU A 186 3.80 -12.42 11.93
N SER A 187 3.27 -11.42 11.21
CA SER A 187 3.22 -10.04 11.69
C SER A 187 2.35 -9.90 12.94
N SER A 188 1.24 -10.61 13.04
CA SER A 188 0.35 -10.57 14.19
C SER A 188 0.94 -11.29 15.41
N MET A 189 1.71 -12.34 15.23
CA MET A 189 2.43 -13.01 16.31
C MET A 189 3.52 -12.13 16.92
N SER A 190 4.17 -11.29 16.12
CA SER A 190 5.16 -10.32 16.60
C SER A 190 4.54 -9.12 17.33
N GLN A 191 3.24 -8.90 17.15
CA GLN A 191 2.45 -7.89 17.85
C GLN A 191 1.69 -8.54 18.99
N LEU A 192 2.39 -9.02 20.00
CA LEU A 192 1.80 -9.64 21.20
C LEU A 192 0.66 -8.78 21.76
N GLU A 193 -0.52 -9.36 21.85
CA GLU A 193 -1.77 -8.78 22.34
C GLU A 193 -2.53 -7.85 21.38
N THR A 194 -3.10 -8.42 20.38
CA THR A 194 -3.94 -7.71 19.43
C THR A 194 -5.41 -7.67 19.88
N ASN A 195 -6.02 -6.49 19.81
CA ASN A 195 -7.47 -6.33 19.99
C ASN A 195 -8.26 -7.27 19.08
N ALA A 196 -9.42 -7.74 19.52
CA ALA A 196 -10.29 -8.65 18.77
C ALA A 196 -10.58 -8.16 17.33
N SER A 197 -10.65 -6.85 17.13
CA SER A 197 -10.84 -6.21 15.82
C SER A 197 -9.73 -6.52 14.80
N LEU A 198 -8.48 -6.59 15.26
CA LEU A 198 -7.34 -6.93 14.39
C LEU A 198 -7.32 -8.43 14.07
N LYS A 199 -7.79 -9.29 14.98
CA LYS A 199 -7.96 -10.72 14.69
C LYS A 199 -8.97 -10.93 13.54
N ILE A 200 -10.11 -10.24 13.57
CA ILE A 200 -11.12 -10.32 12.52
C ILE A 200 -10.53 -9.84 11.18
N MET A 201 -9.76 -8.74 11.17
CA MET A 201 -9.12 -8.21 9.98
C MET A 201 -8.10 -9.19 9.38
N ASN A 202 -7.37 -9.94 10.23
CA ASN A 202 -6.42 -10.97 9.78
C ASN A 202 -7.10 -12.16 9.09
N TYR A 203 -8.36 -12.47 9.43
CA TYR A 203 -9.12 -13.55 8.79
C TYR A 203 -9.86 -13.09 7.53
N VAL A 204 -10.25 -11.82 7.47
CA VAL A 204 -11.03 -11.28 6.35
C VAL A 204 -10.16 -10.81 5.19
N MET A 205 -8.98 -10.23 5.48
CA MET A 205 -8.11 -9.65 4.46
C MET A 205 -7.57 -10.66 3.42
N PRO A 206 -7.16 -11.91 3.78
CA PRO A 206 -6.75 -12.91 2.79
C PRO A 206 -7.87 -13.41 1.88
N ALA A 207 -9.13 -13.25 2.28
CA ALA A 207 -10.28 -13.71 1.49
C ALA A 207 -10.64 -12.78 0.32
N HIS A 208 -10.04 -11.56 0.27
CA HIS A 208 -10.27 -10.56 -0.78
C HIS A 208 -9.03 -10.28 -1.64
N ALA A 209 -7.95 -11.06 -1.48
CA ALA A 209 -6.72 -10.97 -2.30
C ALA A 209 -6.75 -12.01 -3.48
#